data_470ae68f653b2368c1ea072a64f06016
#
_entry.id   470ae68f653b2368c1ea072a64f06016
#
_cell.length_a   1.000
_cell.length_b   1.000
_cell.length_c   1.000
_cell.angle_alpha   90.00
_cell.angle_beta   90.00
_cell.angle_gamma   90.00
#
_symmetry.space_group_name_H-M   'P 1'
#
loop_
_entity.id
_entity.type
_entity.pdbx_description
1 polymer ?
#
loop_
_entity_poly.entity_id
_entity_poly.type
_entity_poly.pdbx_seq_one_letter_code
_entity_poly.pdbx_strand_id
1 'polypeptide(L)'
;MTDKPTNQGGKLIATAFVKAQREFGPALKTSTNPHFKSRYADLAACVEAVIDALNNNGIAMMQKLYEDATGVSVETVFLHESGETIECGVLHVPASKQDPQGYGSALTYARRYSLMAACGIAPEDDDGNSASKPKTVVQQPAFNESVAADLITAIGDCQNLDELEKAFKIAYKYCVNNETYKVATIKAKDLLKSKLGGLA
;
A
#
# COMPACT_ATOMS: atom_id res chain seq x y z
N MET A 1 -12.40 -39.36 -7.95
CA MET A 1 -13.01 -38.15 -8.53
C MET A 1 -14.06 -37.70 -7.55
N THR A 2 -13.74 -36.75 -6.70
CA THR A 2 -14.68 -36.15 -5.75
C THR A 2 -15.31 -34.97 -6.45
N ASP A 3 -16.58 -35.10 -6.82
CA ASP A 3 -17.37 -33.98 -7.32
C ASP A 3 -17.37 -32.86 -6.28
N LYS A 4 -16.63 -31.77 -6.58
CA LYS A 4 -16.83 -30.52 -5.87
C LYS A 4 -18.26 -30.08 -6.18
N PRO A 5 -19.09 -29.77 -5.15
CA PRO A 5 -20.40 -29.19 -5.40
C PRO A 5 -20.14 -27.87 -6.16
N THR A 6 -20.62 -27.78 -7.38
CA THR A 6 -20.69 -26.53 -8.14
C THR A 6 -21.56 -25.58 -7.30
N ASN A 7 -20.92 -24.60 -6.67
CA ASN A 7 -21.58 -23.52 -5.96
C ASN A 7 -22.36 -22.72 -7.02
N GLN A 8 -23.61 -23.11 -7.28
CA GLN A 8 -24.55 -22.28 -8.00
C GLN A 8 -24.91 -21.16 -7.03
N GLY A 9 -24.14 -20.08 -7.10
CA GLY A 9 -24.50 -18.83 -6.42
C GLY A 9 -25.97 -18.57 -6.70
N GLY A 10 -26.80 -18.57 -5.67
CA GLY A 10 -28.22 -18.46 -5.81
C GLY A 10 -28.59 -17.15 -6.49
N LYS A 11 -29.67 -17.13 -7.21
CA LYS A 11 -30.13 -15.97 -7.98
C LYS A 11 -30.42 -14.77 -7.07
N LEU A 12 -30.86 -15.03 -5.83
CA LEU A 12 -31.21 -13.97 -4.85
C LEU A 12 -29.98 -13.24 -4.37
N ILE A 13 -28.95 -13.96 -3.90
CA ILE A 13 -27.71 -13.34 -3.43
C ILE A 13 -26.96 -12.61 -4.55
N ALA A 14 -26.93 -13.16 -5.76
CA ALA A 14 -26.30 -12.49 -6.90
C ALA A 14 -27.00 -11.16 -7.23
N THR A 15 -28.34 -11.15 -7.19
CA THR A 15 -29.12 -9.92 -7.41
C THR A 15 -28.89 -8.91 -6.30
N ALA A 16 -28.90 -9.35 -5.04
CA ALA A 16 -28.65 -8.51 -3.87
C ALA A 16 -27.24 -7.93 -3.88
N PHE A 17 -26.23 -8.75 -4.23
CA PHE A 17 -24.84 -8.31 -4.29
C PHE A 17 -24.60 -7.24 -5.36
N VAL A 18 -25.20 -7.40 -6.56
CA VAL A 18 -25.11 -6.38 -7.62
C VAL A 18 -25.75 -5.06 -7.19
N LYS A 19 -26.83 -5.09 -6.40
CA LYS A 19 -27.44 -3.88 -5.84
C LYS A 19 -26.52 -3.24 -4.80
N ALA A 20 -26.03 -4.03 -3.82
CA ALA A 20 -25.11 -3.55 -2.78
C ALA A 20 -23.84 -2.94 -3.38
N GLN A 21 -23.25 -3.56 -4.40
CA GLN A 21 -22.02 -3.07 -5.02
C GLN A 21 -22.14 -1.67 -5.64
N ARG A 22 -23.34 -1.29 -6.09
CA ARG A 22 -23.59 0.08 -6.61
C ARG A 22 -23.57 1.14 -5.52
N GLU A 23 -23.72 0.73 -4.27
CA GLU A 23 -23.80 1.59 -3.09
C GLU A 23 -22.49 1.57 -2.29
N PHE A 24 -21.47 0.79 -2.71
CA PHE A 24 -20.17 0.78 -2.04
C PHE A 24 -19.52 2.15 -2.11
N GLY A 25 -19.02 2.59 -0.95
CA GLY A 25 -18.24 3.82 -0.82
C GLY A 25 -16.76 3.61 -1.12
N PRO A 26 -15.99 4.69 -1.16
CA PRO A 26 -14.54 4.62 -1.29
C PRO A 26 -13.90 4.08 0.00
N ALA A 27 -12.91 3.22 -0.11
CA ALA A 27 -12.05 2.83 1.01
C ALA A 27 -11.07 3.97 1.31
N LEU A 28 -11.46 4.85 2.25
CA LEU A 28 -10.69 6.07 2.55
C LEU A 28 -9.35 5.75 3.22
N LYS A 29 -8.29 6.40 2.79
CA LYS A 29 -6.96 6.30 3.40
C LYS A 29 -6.83 7.18 4.64
N THR A 30 -7.33 6.68 5.74
CA THR A 30 -7.30 7.35 7.04
C THR A 30 -6.03 7.08 7.84
N SER A 31 -5.38 5.95 7.58
CA SER A 31 -4.18 5.52 8.32
C SER A 31 -2.88 5.87 7.61
N THR A 32 -1.80 6.14 8.40
CA THR A 32 -0.47 6.46 7.87
C THR A 32 0.51 5.35 8.24
N ASN A 33 1.25 4.83 7.27
CA ASN A 33 2.35 3.91 7.52
C ASN A 33 3.58 4.71 7.98
N PRO A 34 4.05 4.55 9.24
CA PRO A 34 5.18 5.33 9.76
C PRO A 34 6.51 5.03 9.05
N HIS A 35 6.68 3.83 8.49
CA HIS A 35 7.91 3.44 7.79
C HIS A 35 8.01 4.03 6.39
N PHE A 36 6.91 4.07 5.65
CA PHE A 36 6.88 4.53 4.26
C PHE A 36 6.30 5.93 4.10
N LYS A 37 5.81 6.56 5.19
CA LYS A 37 5.13 7.87 5.19
C LYS A 37 4.00 7.96 4.15
N SER A 38 3.44 6.81 3.77
CA SER A 38 2.31 6.70 2.84
C SER A 38 1.01 6.50 3.60
N ARG A 39 -0.07 7.07 3.09
CA ARG A 39 -1.41 6.83 3.61
C ARG A 39 -1.96 5.55 2.99
N TYR A 40 -2.78 4.82 3.74
CA TYR A 40 -3.43 3.61 3.27
C TYR A 40 -4.82 3.45 3.89
N ALA A 41 -5.72 2.77 3.19
CA ALA A 41 -6.98 2.34 3.74
C ALA A 41 -6.72 1.13 4.66
N ASP A 42 -7.01 1.25 5.93
CA ASP A 42 -6.91 0.14 6.87
C ASP A 42 -8.11 -0.81 6.76
N LEU A 43 -8.14 -1.86 7.57
CA LEU A 43 -9.22 -2.83 7.55
C LEU A 43 -10.57 -2.20 7.91
N ALA A 44 -10.59 -1.25 8.86
CA ALA A 44 -11.82 -0.57 9.27
C ALA A 44 -12.41 0.24 8.11
N ALA A 45 -11.59 1.04 7.43
CA ALA A 45 -12.01 1.81 6.26
C ALA A 45 -12.54 0.92 5.12
N CYS A 46 -11.93 -0.25 4.89
CA CYS A 46 -12.41 -1.19 3.89
C CYS A 46 -13.76 -1.82 4.28
N VAL A 47 -13.96 -2.12 5.57
CA VAL A 47 -15.24 -2.63 6.07
C VAL A 47 -16.31 -1.54 5.99
N GLU A 48 -16.04 -0.33 6.46
CA GLU A 48 -16.96 0.82 6.41
C GLU A 48 -17.42 1.13 4.99
N ALA A 49 -16.55 0.97 3.99
CA ALA A 49 -16.89 1.22 2.60
C ALA A 49 -18.01 0.32 2.06
N VAL A 50 -18.24 -0.85 2.66
CA VAL A 50 -19.14 -1.87 2.07
C VAL A 50 -20.24 -2.36 3.01
N ILE A 51 -20.05 -2.25 4.34
CA ILE A 51 -20.88 -2.98 5.31
C ILE A 51 -22.34 -2.54 5.30
N ASP A 52 -22.58 -1.24 5.23
CA ASP A 52 -23.95 -0.70 5.22
C ASP A 52 -24.69 -1.09 3.94
N ALA A 53 -24.02 -0.98 2.80
CA ALA A 53 -24.59 -1.37 1.51
C ALA A 53 -24.91 -2.86 1.44
N LEU A 54 -24.03 -3.73 1.99
CA LEU A 54 -24.29 -5.17 2.09
C LEU A 54 -25.49 -5.44 3.00
N ASN A 55 -25.51 -4.90 4.21
CA ASN A 55 -26.57 -5.12 5.18
C ASN A 55 -27.93 -4.60 4.70
N ASN A 56 -27.96 -3.43 4.05
CA ASN A 56 -29.20 -2.85 3.47
C ASN A 56 -29.80 -3.73 2.35
N ASN A 57 -28.98 -4.58 1.74
CA ASN A 57 -29.40 -5.54 0.72
C ASN A 57 -29.50 -6.98 1.25
N GLY A 58 -29.61 -7.17 2.57
CA GLY A 58 -29.81 -8.47 3.21
C GLY A 58 -28.61 -9.41 3.15
N ILE A 59 -27.39 -8.86 3.04
CA ILE A 59 -26.15 -9.62 2.94
C ILE A 59 -25.28 -9.38 4.18
N ALA A 60 -24.95 -10.46 4.89
CA ALA A 60 -23.92 -10.47 5.93
C ALA A 60 -22.55 -10.83 5.32
N MET A 61 -21.52 -10.14 5.76
CA MET A 61 -20.13 -10.43 5.37
C MET A 61 -19.44 -11.18 6.52
N MET A 62 -18.82 -12.30 6.17
CA MET A 62 -18.04 -13.13 7.08
C MET A 62 -16.64 -13.37 6.49
N GLN A 63 -15.66 -13.59 7.38
CA GLN A 63 -14.32 -14.02 6.98
C GLN A 63 -13.94 -15.30 7.72
N LYS A 64 -13.83 -16.39 6.97
CA LYS A 64 -13.42 -17.69 7.49
C LYS A 64 -11.91 -17.77 7.57
N LEU A 65 -11.40 -18.36 8.63
CA LEU A 65 -10.00 -18.69 8.82
C LEU A 65 -9.80 -20.19 8.59
N TYR A 66 -8.72 -20.52 7.90
CA TYR A 66 -8.32 -21.90 7.67
C TYR A 66 -6.99 -22.18 8.37
N GLU A 67 -6.79 -23.43 8.74
CA GLU A 67 -5.53 -23.89 9.34
C GLU A 67 -4.37 -23.64 8.35
N ASP A 68 -3.29 -23.07 8.87
CA ASP A 68 -2.11 -22.71 8.08
C ASP A 68 -0.86 -22.71 8.97
N ALA A 69 0.14 -23.52 8.58
CA ALA A 69 1.38 -23.67 9.33
C ALA A 69 2.40 -22.54 9.06
N THR A 70 2.22 -21.77 7.98
CA THR A 70 3.22 -20.80 7.49
C THR A 70 2.76 -19.36 7.59
N GLY A 71 1.47 -19.15 7.83
CA GLY A 71 0.86 -17.83 7.84
C GLY A 71 -0.61 -17.87 8.22
N VAL A 72 -1.41 -17.12 7.48
CA VAL A 72 -2.87 -17.11 7.64
C VAL A 72 -3.54 -17.27 6.28
N SER A 73 -4.60 -18.06 6.27
CA SER A 73 -5.45 -18.26 5.11
C SER A 73 -6.85 -17.78 5.42
N VAL A 74 -7.34 -16.82 4.66
CA VAL A 74 -8.62 -16.12 4.88
C VAL A 74 -9.48 -16.20 3.65
N GLU A 75 -10.76 -16.50 3.81
CA GLU A 75 -11.77 -16.42 2.78
C GLU A 75 -12.88 -15.44 3.18
N THR A 76 -13.20 -14.49 2.31
CA THR A 76 -14.39 -13.65 2.46
C THR A 76 -15.59 -14.38 1.89
N VAL A 77 -16.66 -14.44 2.67
CA VAL A 77 -17.92 -15.11 2.32
C VAL A 77 -19.08 -14.15 2.56
N PHE A 78 -19.96 -14.04 1.59
CA PHE A 78 -21.22 -13.31 1.72
C PHE A 78 -22.37 -14.30 1.95
N LEU A 79 -23.17 -14.03 2.96
CA LEU A 79 -24.37 -14.80 3.32
C LEU A 79 -25.61 -13.93 3.15
N HIS A 80 -26.49 -14.31 2.29
CA HIS A 80 -27.78 -13.65 2.09
C HIS A 80 -28.86 -14.20 3.06
N GLU A 81 -29.84 -13.38 3.39
CA GLU A 81 -30.97 -13.76 4.27
C GLU A 81 -31.77 -14.99 3.78
N SER A 82 -31.70 -15.33 2.49
CA SER A 82 -32.25 -16.56 1.92
C SER A 82 -31.46 -17.81 2.27
N GLY A 83 -30.29 -17.69 2.92
CA GLY A 83 -29.36 -18.78 3.17
C GLY A 83 -28.37 -19.07 2.02
N GLU A 84 -28.49 -18.38 0.89
CA GLU A 84 -27.53 -18.48 -0.21
C GLU A 84 -26.19 -17.83 0.14
N THR A 85 -25.07 -18.37 -0.36
CA THR A 85 -23.72 -17.86 -0.08
C THR A 85 -22.92 -17.61 -1.35
N ILE A 86 -22.00 -16.64 -1.30
CA ILE A 86 -20.92 -16.44 -2.27
C ILE A 86 -19.60 -16.63 -1.54
N GLU A 87 -18.82 -17.63 -1.92
CA GLU A 87 -17.46 -17.89 -1.47
C GLU A 87 -16.47 -17.26 -2.46
N CYS A 88 -15.60 -16.37 -1.96
CA CYS A 88 -14.78 -15.52 -2.82
C CYS A 88 -13.35 -16.04 -3.03
N GLY A 89 -13.08 -17.26 -2.53
CA GLY A 89 -11.77 -17.89 -2.61
C GLY A 89 -10.86 -17.53 -1.43
N VAL A 90 -9.87 -18.39 -1.23
CA VAL A 90 -8.94 -18.31 -0.09
C VAL A 90 -7.70 -17.52 -0.46
N LEU A 91 -7.39 -16.49 0.32
CA LEU A 91 -6.14 -15.74 0.24
C LEU A 91 -5.18 -16.21 1.34
N HIS A 92 -4.01 -16.69 0.94
CA HIS A 92 -2.90 -16.99 1.84
C HIS A 92 -1.94 -15.81 1.97
N VAL A 93 -1.56 -15.47 3.21
CA VAL A 93 -0.53 -14.47 3.52
C VAL A 93 0.48 -15.10 4.49
N PRO A 94 1.76 -15.23 4.12
CA PRO A 94 2.77 -15.77 5.01
C PRO A 94 3.02 -14.82 6.21
N ALA A 95 3.18 -15.39 7.39
CA ALA A 95 3.59 -14.63 8.57
C ALA A 95 5.09 -14.32 8.49
N SER A 96 5.47 -13.05 8.62
CA SER A 96 6.87 -12.63 8.61
C SER A 96 7.67 -13.16 9.81
N LYS A 97 6.96 -13.47 10.91
CA LYS A 97 7.47 -14.08 12.12
C LYS A 97 6.47 -15.11 12.63
N GLN A 98 7.00 -16.22 13.18
CA GLN A 98 6.19 -17.30 13.77
C GLN A 98 5.86 -16.99 15.25
N ASP A 99 5.33 -15.78 15.51
CA ASP A 99 4.89 -15.30 16.80
C ASP A 99 3.50 -14.64 16.72
N PRO A 100 2.81 -14.39 17.82
CA PRO A 100 1.47 -13.80 17.81
C PRO A 100 1.40 -12.45 17.10
N GLN A 101 2.47 -11.64 17.12
CA GLN A 101 2.53 -10.35 16.44
C GLN A 101 2.62 -10.52 14.92
N GLY A 102 3.46 -11.46 14.45
CA GLY A 102 3.60 -11.80 13.02
C GLY A 102 2.29 -12.34 12.43
N TYR A 103 1.65 -13.27 13.16
CA TYR A 103 0.34 -13.79 12.75
C TYR A 103 -0.76 -12.73 12.78
N GLY A 104 -0.83 -11.89 13.81
CA GLY A 104 -1.81 -10.80 13.91
C GLY A 104 -1.67 -9.76 12.77
N SER A 105 -0.44 -9.44 12.40
CA SER A 105 -0.15 -8.57 11.26
C SER A 105 -0.58 -9.21 9.94
N ALA A 106 -0.20 -10.47 9.69
CA ALA A 106 -0.58 -11.22 8.50
C ALA A 106 -2.11 -11.37 8.39
N LEU A 107 -2.80 -11.62 9.52
CA LEU A 107 -4.25 -11.73 9.56
C LEU A 107 -4.94 -10.42 9.16
N THR A 108 -4.50 -9.30 9.71
CA THR A 108 -5.07 -7.98 9.36
C THR A 108 -4.87 -7.68 7.88
N TYR A 109 -3.71 -8.02 7.34
CA TYR A 109 -3.39 -7.87 5.93
C TYR A 109 -4.27 -8.78 5.05
N ALA A 110 -4.36 -10.07 5.38
CA ALA A 110 -5.13 -11.05 4.62
C ALA A 110 -6.63 -10.68 4.61
N ARG A 111 -7.20 -10.29 5.75
CA ARG A 111 -8.61 -9.88 5.86
C ARG A 111 -8.91 -8.67 4.97
N ARG A 112 -8.05 -7.66 4.98
CA ARG A 112 -8.20 -6.46 4.18
C ARG A 112 -8.18 -6.76 2.69
N TYR A 113 -7.18 -7.48 2.20
CA TYR A 113 -7.03 -7.77 0.78
C TYR A 113 -8.06 -8.78 0.26
N SER A 114 -8.43 -9.77 1.07
CA SER A 114 -9.53 -10.69 0.74
C SER A 114 -10.85 -9.93 0.56
N LEU A 115 -11.17 -9.00 1.48
CA LEU A 115 -12.39 -8.18 1.39
C LEU A 115 -12.38 -7.27 0.15
N MET A 116 -11.28 -6.57 -0.07
CA MET A 116 -11.14 -5.68 -1.22
C MET A 116 -11.29 -6.41 -2.54
N ALA A 117 -10.65 -7.57 -2.68
CA ALA A 117 -10.78 -8.43 -3.86
C ALA A 117 -12.23 -8.94 -4.05
N ALA A 118 -12.88 -9.38 -2.96
CA ALA A 118 -14.24 -9.91 -2.99
C ALA A 118 -15.27 -8.83 -3.37
N CYS A 119 -15.07 -7.58 -2.95
CA CYS A 119 -15.98 -6.47 -3.24
C CYS A 119 -15.65 -5.71 -4.53
N GLY A 120 -14.45 -5.93 -5.11
CA GLY A 120 -13.97 -5.17 -6.26
C GLY A 120 -13.67 -3.69 -5.93
N ILE A 121 -13.30 -3.39 -4.67
CA ILE A 121 -12.92 -2.04 -4.24
C ILE A 121 -11.40 -1.89 -4.21
N ALA A 122 -10.93 -0.68 -4.46
CA ALA A 122 -9.52 -0.31 -4.35
C ALA A 122 -9.35 0.80 -3.31
N PRO A 123 -8.17 0.90 -2.65
CA PRO A 123 -7.87 2.05 -1.81
C PRO A 123 -7.92 3.34 -2.63
N GLU A 124 -8.47 4.41 -2.08
CA GLU A 124 -8.74 5.67 -2.80
C GLU A 124 -7.50 6.35 -3.40
N ASP A 125 -6.31 6.09 -2.86
CA ASP A 125 -5.04 6.56 -3.44
C ASP A 125 -4.25 5.51 -4.19
N ASP A 126 -4.72 4.34 -4.29
CA ASP A 126 -4.29 3.54 -5.41
C ASP A 126 -4.88 4.30 -6.59
N ASP A 127 -4.08 5.24 -7.08
CA ASP A 127 -4.43 6.10 -8.20
C ASP A 127 -4.99 5.23 -9.31
N GLY A 128 -6.25 4.83 -9.18
CA GLY A 128 -7.01 4.19 -10.27
C GLY A 128 -6.99 5.04 -11.52
N ASN A 129 -6.60 6.31 -11.40
CA ASN A 129 -6.10 7.18 -12.44
C ASN A 129 -4.77 6.70 -13.06
N SER A 130 -3.99 5.86 -12.37
CA SER A 130 -2.76 5.30 -12.94
C SER A 130 -3.00 4.11 -13.85
N ALA A 131 -4.11 3.38 -13.66
CA ALA A 131 -4.45 2.22 -14.49
C ALA A 131 -5.29 2.59 -15.73
N SER A 132 -6.00 3.73 -15.73
CA SER A 132 -6.84 4.20 -16.83
C SER A 132 -6.22 5.32 -17.67
N LYS A 133 -5.11 5.90 -17.24
CA LYS A 133 -4.26 6.69 -18.16
C LYS A 133 -3.33 5.71 -18.86
N PRO A 134 -3.22 5.77 -20.22
CA PRO A 134 -2.10 5.14 -20.87
C PRO A 134 -0.88 5.58 -20.06
N LYS A 135 -0.03 4.64 -19.64
CA LYS A 135 1.24 4.96 -19.01
C LYS A 135 1.94 5.97 -19.91
N THR A 136 1.63 7.22 -19.71
CA THR A 136 2.62 8.25 -19.93
C THR A 136 3.68 7.85 -18.93
N VAL A 137 4.70 7.19 -19.44
CA VAL A 137 5.97 7.10 -18.77
C VAL A 137 6.20 8.53 -18.32
N VAL A 138 5.92 8.83 -17.06
CA VAL A 138 6.54 9.96 -16.38
C VAL A 138 7.99 9.52 -16.43
N GLN A 139 8.65 9.91 -17.50
CA GLN A 139 10.09 9.98 -17.52
C GLN A 139 10.38 10.77 -16.25
N GLN A 140 10.92 10.09 -15.25
CA GLN A 140 11.66 10.80 -14.21
C GLN A 140 12.45 11.83 -14.99
N PRO A 141 12.34 13.13 -14.68
CA PRO A 141 13.04 14.16 -15.46
C PRO A 141 14.43 13.64 -15.64
N ALA A 142 14.86 13.47 -16.90
CA ALA A 142 16.11 12.84 -17.26
C ALA A 142 17.15 13.48 -16.36
N PHE A 143 17.94 12.66 -15.61
CA PHE A 143 18.90 13.14 -14.64
C PHE A 143 19.70 14.26 -15.31
N ASN A 144 19.61 15.47 -14.80
CA ASN A 144 20.26 16.63 -15.38
C ASN A 144 21.58 16.83 -14.64
N GLU A 145 22.66 16.59 -15.34
CA GLU A 145 24.03 16.71 -14.79
C GLU A 145 24.34 18.14 -14.35
N SER A 146 23.81 19.15 -15.03
CA SER A 146 23.99 20.55 -14.63
C SER A 146 23.34 20.82 -13.27
N VAL A 147 22.10 20.36 -13.09
CA VAL A 147 21.39 20.48 -11.79
C VAL A 147 22.13 19.73 -10.67
N ALA A 148 22.68 18.55 -10.96
CA ALA A 148 23.47 17.80 -10.00
C ALA A 148 24.75 18.53 -9.63
N ALA A 149 25.46 19.12 -10.60
CA ALA A 149 26.65 19.90 -10.39
C ALA A 149 26.36 21.17 -9.54
N ASP A 150 25.28 21.89 -9.83
CA ASP A 150 24.85 23.07 -9.08
C ASP A 150 24.54 22.72 -7.61
N LEU A 151 23.84 21.60 -7.38
CA LEU A 151 23.54 21.11 -6.02
C LEU A 151 24.80 20.70 -5.24
N ILE A 152 25.80 20.13 -5.92
CA ILE A 152 27.08 19.76 -5.29
C ILE A 152 27.90 21.02 -5.00
N THR A 153 27.88 22.02 -5.88
CA THR A 153 28.53 23.31 -5.65
C THR A 153 27.91 24.02 -4.44
N ALA A 154 26.59 24.03 -4.33
CA ALA A 154 25.88 24.60 -3.17
C ALA A 154 26.30 23.98 -1.82
N ILE A 155 26.70 22.70 -1.80
CA ILE A 155 27.30 22.09 -0.61
C ILE A 155 28.61 22.80 -0.23
N GLY A 156 29.43 23.14 -1.23
CA GLY A 156 30.72 23.79 -1.02
C GLY A 156 30.62 25.21 -0.47
N ASP A 157 29.51 25.90 -0.69
CA ASP A 157 29.26 27.30 -0.33
C ASP A 157 28.68 27.49 1.08
N CYS A 158 28.31 26.39 1.77
CA CYS A 158 27.70 26.45 3.10
C CYS A 158 28.67 26.98 4.14
N GLN A 159 28.17 27.86 5.02
CA GLN A 159 28.98 28.55 6.03
C GLN A 159 28.98 27.87 7.42
N ASN A 160 28.02 26.97 7.65
CA ASN A 160 27.86 26.26 8.91
C ASN A 160 27.30 24.83 8.71
N LEU A 161 27.30 24.03 9.78
CA LEU A 161 26.88 22.63 9.73
C LEU A 161 25.40 22.45 9.45
N ASP A 162 24.52 23.38 9.87
CA ASP A 162 23.09 23.32 9.63
C ASP A 162 22.75 23.53 8.15
N GLU A 163 23.43 24.49 7.50
CA GLU A 163 23.31 24.71 6.06
C GLU A 163 23.83 23.51 5.28
N LEU A 164 24.97 22.98 5.70
CA LEU A 164 25.58 21.80 5.09
C LEU A 164 24.62 20.59 5.14
N GLU A 165 23.96 20.36 6.28
CA GLU A 165 23.00 19.25 6.42
C GLU A 165 21.79 19.39 5.48
N LYS A 166 21.26 20.61 5.36
CA LYS A 166 20.13 20.90 4.47
C LYS A 166 20.51 20.75 3.00
N ALA A 167 21.62 21.34 2.58
CA ALA A 167 22.11 21.26 1.21
C ALA A 167 22.45 19.81 0.82
N PHE A 168 23.09 19.06 1.71
CA PHE A 168 23.40 17.66 1.50
C PHE A 168 22.16 16.80 1.33
N LYS A 169 21.11 16.98 2.15
CA LYS A 169 19.86 16.22 2.03
C LYS A 169 19.21 16.42 0.66
N ILE A 170 19.21 17.64 0.14
CA ILE A 170 18.65 17.97 -1.17
C ILE A 170 19.48 17.33 -2.29
N ALA A 171 20.79 17.54 -2.30
CA ALA A 171 21.69 17.01 -3.31
C ALA A 171 21.71 15.48 -3.32
N TYR A 172 21.77 14.84 -2.15
CA TYR A 172 21.77 13.39 -2.03
C TYR A 172 20.47 12.77 -2.55
N LYS A 173 19.31 13.35 -2.23
CA LYS A 173 18.00 12.89 -2.73
C LYS A 173 17.93 12.96 -4.25
N TYR A 174 18.50 14.00 -4.87
CA TYR A 174 18.52 14.15 -6.32
C TYR A 174 19.50 13.17 -6.99
N CYS A 175 20.67 12.96 -6.40
CA CYS A 175 21.78 12.17 -6.96
C CYS A 175 21.73 10.68 -6.60
N VAL A 176 20.82 10.22 -5.72
CA VAL A 176 20.82 8.86 -5.14
C VAL A 176 20.83 7.73 -6.17
N ASN A 177 20.18 7.94 -7.31
CA ASN A 177 20.08 6.96 -8.39
C ASN A 177 21.19 7.05 -9.45
N ASN A 178 22.14 8.01 -9.30
CA ASN A 178 23.31 8.15 -10.17
C ASN A 178 24.58 7.99 -9.34
N GLU A 179 25.26 6.86 -9.47
CA GLU A 179 26.36 6.47 -8.60
C GLU A 179 27.52 7.49 -8.64
N THR A 180 27.84 8.03 -9.82
CA THR A 180 28.89 9.03 -9.98
C THR A 180 28.63 10.29 -9.17
N TYR A 181 27.44 10.87 -9.31
CA TYR A 181 27.04 12.10 -8.64
C TYR A 181 26.73 11.89 -7.16
N LYS A 182 26.22 10.73 -6.78
CA LYS A 182 26.04 10.32 -5.38
C LYS A 182 27.38 10.31 -4.62
N VAL A 183 28.41 9.69 -5.21
CA VAL A 183 29.76 9.67 -4.62
C VAL A 183 30.34 11.07 -4.54
N ALA A 184 30.15 11.91 -5.58
CA ALA A 184 30.61 13.31 -5.57
C ALA A 184 29.91 14.12 -4.47
N THR A 185 28.61 13.94 -4.27
CA THR A 185 27.82 14.59 -3.21
C THR A 185 28.35 14.24 -1.81
N ILE A 186 28.66 12.97 -1.56
CA ILE A 186 29.22 12.52 -0.28
C ILE A 186 30.61 13.14 -0.05
N LYS A 187 31.48 13.12 -1.06
CA LYS A 187 32.79 13.71 -0.98
C LYS A 187 32.75 15.21 -0.70
N ALA A 188 31.88 15.96 -1.36
CA ALA A 188 31.72 17.40 -1.14
C ALA A 188 31.31 17.70 0.31
N LYS A 189 30.32 16.93 0.85
CA LYS A 189 29.92 17.05 2.27
C LYS A 189 31.09 16.77 3.22
N ASP A 190 31.82 15.67 3.02
CA ASP A 190 32.91 15.27 3.93
C ASP A 190 34.06 16.26 3.91
N LEU A 191 34.37 16.81 2.73
CA LEU A 191 35.38 17.85 2.56
C LEU A 191 35.02 19.14 3.30
N LEU A 192 33.76 19.61 3.17
CA LEU A 192 33.33 20.82 3.85
C LEU A 192 33.18 20.61 5.35
N LYS A 193 32.70 19.46 5.77
CA LYS A 193 32.60 19.11 7.19
C LYS A 193 33.94 19.12 7.89
N SER A 194 35.02 18.63 7.21
CA SER A 194 36.38 18.68 7.76
C SER A 194 36.91 20.11 7.87
N LYS A 195 36.57 21.01 6.93
CA LYS A 195 36.95 22.42 6.97
C LYS A 195 36.20 23.17 8.09
N LEU A 196 34.90 22.96 8.25
CA LEU A 196 34.11 23.63 9.28
C LEU A 196 34.38 23.07 10.69
N GLY A 197 34.69 21.78 10.82
CA GLY A 197 35.05 21.16 12.10
C GLY A 197 36.51 21.41 12.57
N GLY A 198 37.40 21.91 11.71
CA GLY A 198 38.78 22.28 12.04
C GLY A 198 38.94 23.74 12.47
N LEU A 199 37.85 24.50 12.59
CA LEU A 199 37.80 25.91 13.03
C LEU A 199 37.25 26.09 14.46
N ALA A 200 37.17 25.00 15.24
CA ALA A 200 36.73 24.99 16.65
C ALA A 200 37.92 24.75 17.58
#